data_c83b86f430f2bc41b6ef33753c919668
#
_entry.id   c83b86f430f2bc41b6ef33753c919668
#
_cell.length_a   1.000
_cell.length_b   1.000
_cell.length_c   1.000
_cell.angle_alpha   90.00
_cell.angle_beta   90.00
_cell.angle_gamma   90.00
#
_symmetry.space_group_name_H-M   'P 1'
#
loop_
_entity.id
_entity.type
_entity.pdbx_description
1 polymer ?
#
loop_
_entity_poly.entity_id
_entity_poly.type
_entity_poly.pdbx_seq_one_letter_code
_entity_poly.pdbx_strand_id
1 'polypeptide(L)'
;MWANGRIRFENNALLSVIDGLGYPDQAAGSNEQNLQMFFEGPGKTGMIKHNDQFRGVEHSYLEGIGCGGSHFNYVSPDFYKLVPWENEGYKPVGYGFDSVSASITTAYKIENEVHKLSESDSLIKRKEMIRNVDKNGIIATPANSFINELVVEAARISILNDGDTVTIEYGKSPHIKIRPKK
;
A
#
# COMPACT_ATOMS: atom_id res chain seq x y z
N MET A 1 6.27 -19.96 -11.20
CA MET A 1 7.49 -19.11 -11.14
C MET A 1 7.52 -18.45 -9.79
N TRP A 2 8.65 -18.52 -9.08
CA TRP A 2 8.82 -17.94 -7.74
C TRP A 2 9.99 -16.99 -7.75
N ALA A 3 9.84 -15.84 -7.09
CA ALA A 3 10.89 -14.87 -6.86
C ALA A 3 11.10 -14.68 -5.36
N ASN A 4 12.35 -14.53 -4.95
CA ASN A 4 12.73 -14.19 -3.59
C ASN A 4 13.69 -13.02 -3.63
N GLY A 5 13.41 -11.99 -2.88
CA GLY A 5 14.20 -10.78 -2.85
C GLY A 5 14.43 -10.26 -1.44
N ARG A 6 15.44 -9.41 -1.30
CA ARG A 6 15.71 -8.67 -0.06
C ARG A 6 15.84 -7.19 -0.36
N ILE A 7 15.13 -6.37 0.41
CA ILE A 7 15.18 -4.92 0.32
C ILE A 7 15.78 -4.40 1.63
N ARG A 8 16.86 -3.62 1.54
CA ARG A 8 17.42 -2.90 2.68
C ARG A 8 17.04 -1.44 2.56
N PHE A 9 16.47 -0.91 3.62
CA PHE A 9 16.12 0.50 3.75
C PHE A 9 17.29 1.31 4.32
N GLU A 10 17.26 2.63 4.17
CA GLU A 10 18.29 3.54 4.69
C GLU A 10 18.44 3.47 6.22
N ASN A 11 17.37 3.20 6.95
CA ASN A 11 17.37 2.99 8.40
C ASN A 11 17.86 1.58 8.80
N ASN A 12 18.44 0.81 7.87
CA ASN A 12 18.88 -0.57 8.02
C ASN A 12 17.76 -1.60 8.26
N ALA A 13 16.50 -1.24 8.19
CA ALA A 13 15.44 -2.23 8.17
C ALA A 13 15.61 -3.17 6.96
N LEU A 14 15.25 -4.42 7.15
CA LEU A 14 15.36 -5.45 6.13
C LEU A 14 13.99 -6.06 5.86
N LEU A 15 13.57 -6.06 4.60
CA LEU A 15 12.39 -6.75 4.13
C LEU A 15 12.80 -7.94 3.27
N SER A 16 12.31 -9.12 3.62
CA SER A 16 12.39 -10.30 2.75
C SER A 16 11.05 -10.48 2.05
N VAL A 17 11.08 -10.63 0.74
CA VAL A 17 9.89 -10.78 -0.10
C VAL A 17 9.94 -12.14 -0.76
N ILE A 18 8.82 -12.85 -0.72
CA ILE A 18 8.59 -14.05 -1.54
C ILE A 18 7.35 -13.76 -2.37
N ASP A 19 7.49 -13.86 -3.67
CA ASP A 19 6.40 -13.67 -4.60
C ASP A 19 6.38 -14.81 -5.61
N GLY A 20 5.20 -15.23 -6.04
CA GLY A 20 5.13 -16.35 -6.97
C GLY A 20 3.77 -16.58 -7.58
N LEU A 21 3.79 -17.12 -8.77
CA LEU A 21 2.65 -17.65 -9.50
C LEU A 21 2.54 -19.15 -9.19
N GLY A 22 1.63 -19.54 -8.33
CA GLY A 22 1.49 -20.95 -7.93
C GLY A 22 0.42 -21.14 -6.88
N TYR A 23 -0.41 -20.14 -6.69
CA TYR A 23 -1.56 -20.28 -5.81
C TYR A 23 -2.56 -21.26 -6.41
N PRO A 24 -3.09 -22.26 -5.64
CA PRO A 24 -3.95 -23.28 -6.19
C PRO A 24 -5.28 -22.72 -6.72
N ASP A 25 -5.66 -23.09 -7.93
CA ASP A 25 -6.90 -22.62 -8.58
C ASP A 25 -8.16 -22.97 -7.78
N GLN A 26 -8.12 -24.08 -7.00
CA GLN A 26 -9.24 -24.53 -6.17
C GLN A 26 -9.25 -23.90 -4.77
N ALA A 27 -8.24 -23.12 -4.41
CA ALA A 27 -8.21 -22.48 -3.12
C ALA A 27 -9.22 -21.34 -3.02
N ALA A 28 -9.67 -21.06 -1.82
CA ALA A 28 -10.59 -19.93 -1.58
C ALA A 28 -9.86 -18.60 -1.80
N GLY A 29 -10.21 -17.92 -2.88
CA GLY A 29 -9.57 -16.70 -3.32
C GLY A 29 -8.61 -16.94 -4.49
N SER A 30 -8.10 -15.88 -5.06
CA SER A 30 -7.21 -15.93 -6.22
C SER A 30 -5.73 -15.75 -5.85
N ASN A 31 -5.45 -15.36 -4.63
CA ASN A 31 -4.11 -15.13 -4.10
C ASN A 31 -4.09 -15.18 -2.57
N GLU A 32 -2.91 -15.20 -2.02
CA GLU A 32 -2.65 -14.97 -0.61
C GLU A 32 -1.57 -13.90 -0.48
N GLN A 33 -1.82 -12.91 0.36
CA GLN A 33 -0.89 -11.84 0.68
C GLN A 33 -0.76 -11.72 2.19
N ASN A 34 0.45 -11.63 2.68
CA ASN A 34 0.70 -11.39 4.08
C ASN A 34 1.94 -10.52 4.31
N LEU A 35 1.96 -9.86 5.45
CA LEU A 35 3.11 -9.11 5.94
C LEU A 35 3.30 -9.44 7.43
N GLN A 36 4.52 -9.77 7.79
CA GLN A 36 4.91 -9.85 9.19
C GLN A 36 6.06 -8.87 9.44
N MET A 37 5.87 -7.98 10.38
CA MET A 37 6.84 -6.95 10.73
C MET A 37 7.26 -7.11 12.18
N PHE A 38 8.56 -7.15 12.41
CA PHE A 38 9.16 -7.07 13.74
C PHE A 38 9.79 -5.70 13.90
N PHE A 39 9.60 -5.09 15.04
CA PHE A 39 10.17 -3.79 15.33
C PHE A 39 10.67 -3.70 16.76
N GLU A 40 11.66 -2.86 16.94
CA GLU A 40 12.30 -2.58 18.22
C GLU A 40 12.39 -1.07 18.42
N GLY A 41 12.14 -0.65 19.63
CA GLY A 41 12.30 0.73 20.08
C GLY A 41 12.87 0.77 21.49
N PRO A 42 13.18 1.93 22.05
CA PRO A 42 13.75 2.04 23.40
C PRO A 42 12.89 1.33 24.45
N GLY A 43 13.39 0.18 24.94
CA GLY A 43 12.74 -0.62 25.97
C GLY A 43 11.49 -1.38 25.52
N LYS A 44 11.21 -1.46 24.22
CA LYS A 44 10.02 -2.13 23.66
C LYS A 44 10.37 -2.93 22.43
N THR A 45 9.70 -4.06 22.27
CA THR A 45 9.68 -4.85 21.05
C THR A 45 8.24 -5.05 20.60
N GLY A 46 8.01 -5.22 19.34
CA GLY A 46 6.66 -5.44 18.83
C GLY A 46 6.65 -6.27 17.55
N MET A 47 5.48 -6.81 17.25
CA MET A 47 5.19 -7.52 16.01
C MET A 47 3.82 -7.09 15.50
N ILE A 48 3.77 -6.80 14.21
CA ILE A 48 2.51 -6.68 13.47
C ILE A 48 2.47 -7.82 12.47
N LYS A 49 1.36 -8.53 12.44
CA LYS A 49 1.05 -9.49 11.39
C LYS A 49 -0.22 -9.03 10.69
N HIS A 50 -0.10 -8.89 9.38
CA HIS A 50 -1.21 -8.55 8.51
C HIS A 50 -1.41 -9.70 7.53
N ASN A 51 -2.57 -10.30 7.53
CA ASN A 51 -2.99 -11.28 6.55
C ASN A 51 -4.11 -10.67 5.73
N ASP A 52 -3.88 -10.55 4.44
CA ASP A 52 -4.89 -10.14 3.48
C ASP A 52 -5.29 -11.38 2.67
N GLN A 53 -6.46 -11.86 2.95
CA GLN A 53 -7.08 -12.96 2.22
C GLN A 53 -8.19 -12.39 1.34
N PHE A 54 -8.54 -13.10 0.30
CA PHE A 54 -9.66 -12.77 -0.57
C PHE A 54 -10.94 -12.32 0.15
N ARG A 55 -11.15 -12.73 1.39
CA ARG A 55 -12.37 -12.47 2.16
C ARG A 55 -12.22 -11.44 3.26
N GLY A 56 -11.07 -10.86 3.41
CA GLY A 56 -10.87 -9.87 4.43
C GLY A 56 -9.45 -9.81 4.95
N VAL A 57 -9.26 -8.93 5.89
CA VAL A 57 -7.97 -8.61 6.48
C VAL A 57 -8.01 -8.96 7.96
N GLU A 58 -7.05 -9.74 8.38
CA GLU A 58 -6.81 -10.05 9.79
C GLU A 58 -5.54 -9.34 10.25
N HIS A 59 -5.63 -8.64 11.36
CA HIS A 59 -4.50 -7.99 11.99
C HIS A 59 -4.18 -8.66 13.32
N SER A 60 -2.93 -9.01 13.53
CA SER A 60 -2.39 -9.39 14.83
C SER A 60 -1.34 -8.37 15.25
N TYR A 61 -1.46 -7.88 16.47
CA TYR A 61 -0.52 -6.96 17.06
C TYR A 61 0.00 -7.51 18.39
N LEU A 62 1.31 -7.53 18.54
CA LEU A 62 2.00 -7.91 19.76
C LEU A 62 2.92 -6.77 20.18
N GLU A 63 2.74 -6.26 21.39
CA GLU A 63 3.65 -5.35 22.02
C GLU A 63 4.20 -5.96 23.31
N GLY A 64 5.51 -5.95 23.47
CA GLY A 64 6.19 -6.47 24.64
C GLY A 64 7.08 -5.43 25.31
N ILE A 65 7.07 -5.43 26.63
CA ILE A 65 7.99 -4.67 27.48
C ILE A 65 8.66 -5.67 28.42
N GLY A 66 9.92 -5.98 28.19
CA GLY A 66 10.63 -6.99 28.97
C GLY A 66 10.02 -8.38 28.81
N CYS A 67 9.66 -9.04 29.91
CA CYS A 67 9.07 -10.39 29.90
C CYS A 67 7.55 -10.41 29.81
N GLY A 68 6.91 -9.25 29.74
CA GLY A 68 5.45 -9.10 29.62
C GLY A 68 5.08 -8.46 28.30
N GLY A 69 3.87 -8.64 27.86
CA GLY A 69 3.37 -8.02 26.65
C GLY A 69 1.88 -8.23 26.45
N SER A 70 1.34 -7.51 25.49
CA SER A 70 -0.06 -7.62 25.08
C SER A 70 -0.14 -8.15 23.67
N HIS A 71 -1.02 -9.10 23.42
CA HIS A 71 -1.31 -9.63 22.10
C HIS A 71 -2.77 -9.35 21.76
N PHE A 72 -2.97 -8.72 20.63
CA PHE A 72 -4.29 -8.42 20.10
C PHE A 72 -4.45 -9.07 18.74
N ASN A 73 -5.57 -9.76 18.56
CA ASN A 73 -6.01 -10.29 17.29
C ASN A 73 -7.37 -9.69 16.97
N TYR A 74 -7.51 -9.14 15.79
CA TYR A 74 -8.80 -8.59 15.37
C TYR A 74 -8.97 -8.65 13.84
N VAL A 75 -10.20 -8.76 13.41
CA VAL A 75 -10.55 -8.57 12.00
C VAL A 75 -10.49 -7.10 11.70
N SER A 76 -9.86 -6.74 10.59
CA SER A 76 -9.76 -5.35 10.17
C SER A 76 -11.14 -4.70 10.06
N PRO A 77 -11.34 -3.46 10.52
CA PRO A 77 -12.53 -2.69 10.23
C PRO A 77 -12.75 -2.47 8.73
N ASP A 78 -11.69 -2.58 7.92
CA ASP A 78 -11.72 -2.45 6.47
C ASP A 78 -12.22 -3.71 5.75
N PHE A 79 -12.60 -4.75 6.50
CA PHE A 79 -13.21 -5.94 5.95
C PHE A 79 -14.49 -5.60 5.14
N TYR A 80 -14.53 -6.05 3.89
CA TYR A 80 -15.69 -5.82 3.03
C TYR A 80 -16.96 -6.47 3.60
N LYS A 81 -18.02 -5.68 3.73
CA LYS A 81 -19.33 -6.15 4.16
C LYS A 81 -20.45 -5.28 3.58
N LEU A 82 -21.63 -5.85 3.56
CA LEU A 82 -22.85 -5.11 3.28
C LEU A 82 -23.50 -4.69 4.59
N VAL A 83 -23.78 -3.41 4.74
CA VAL A 83 -24.53 -2.88 5.89
C VAL A 83 -25.89 -2.36 5.44
N PRO A 84 -26.95 -2.45 6.27
CA PRO A 84 -28.25 -1.87 5.94
C PRO A 84 -28.09 -0.38 5.62
N TRP A 85 -28.76 0.05 4.57
CA TRP A 85 -28.76 1.44 4.13
C TRP A 85 -30.16 1.95 3.89
N GLU A 86 -30.53 3.02 4.59
CA GLU A 86 -31.85 3.64 4.56
C GLU A 86 -32.99 2.62 4.81
N ASN A 87 -34.10 2.72 4.08
CA ASN A 87 -35.28 1.90 4.35
C ASN A 87 -35.23 0.50 3.70
N GLU A 88 -34.69 0.40 2.50
CA GLU A 88 -34.62 -0.86 1.76
C GLU A 88 -33.33 -0.95 0.97
N GLY A 89 -32.39 -1.75 1.43
CA GLY A 89 -31.17 -2.00 0.70
C GLY A 89 -29.94 -2.18 1.56
N TYR A 90 -28.82 -2.38 0.88
CA TYR A 90 -27.52 -2.57 1.50
C TYR A 90 -26.48 -1.69 0.84
N LYS A 91 -25.63 -1.11 1.66
CA LYS A 91 -24.48 -0.33 1.24
C LYS A 91 -23.21 -1.15 1.46
N PRO A 92 -22.35 -1.32 0.44
CA PRO A 92 -21.04 -1.90 0.64
C PRO A 92 -20.15 -0.92 1.43
N VAL A 93 -19.34 -1.48 2.33
CA VAL A 93 -18.29 -0.78 3.07
C VAL A 93 -17.06 -1.66 3.15
N GLY A 94 -15.90 -1.05 3.34
CA GLY A 94 -14.64 -1.74 3.54
C GLY A 94 -13.76 -1.77 2.29
N TYR A 95 -12.74 -2.59 2.39
CA TYR A 95 -11.67 -2.71 1.40
C TYR A 95 -12.19 -2.85 -0.04
N GLY A 96 -11.56 -2.14 -0.96
CA GLY A 96 -11.94 -2.07 -2.36
C GLY A 96 -13.02 -1.04 -2.65
N PHE A 97 -14.17 -1.14 -1.98
CA PHE A 97 -15.25 -0.18 -2.16
C PHE A 97 -14.87 1.23 -1.68
N ASP A 98 -14.31 1.33 -0.47
CA ASP A 98 -14.00 2.63 0.13
C ASP A 98 -12.90 3.36 -0.67
N SER A 99 -11.92 2.66 -1.22
CA SER A 99 -10.87 3.27 -2.04
C SER A 99 -11.41 3.82 -3.37
N VAL A 100 -12.28 3.08 -4.05
CA VAL A 100 -12.94 3.53 -5.28
C VAL A 100 -13.89 4.68 -5.00
N SER A 101 -14.69 4.56 -3.93
CA SER A 101 -15.62 5.61 -3.49
C SER A 101 -14.89 6.91 -3.13
N ALA A 102 -13.75 6.83 -2.44
CA ALA A 102 -12.94 7.99 -2.12
C ALA A 102 -12.44 8.72 -3.37
N SER A 103 -12.00 7.97 -4.38
CA SER A 103 -11.53 8.53 -5.65
C SER A 103 -12.65 9.25 -6.41
N ILE A 104 -13.82 8.61 -6.54
CA ILE A 104 -14.99 9.19 -7.21
C ILE A 104 -15.49 10.42 -6.45
N THR A 105 -15.60 10.34 -5.13
CA THR A 105 -16.06 11.45 -4.29
C THR A 105 -15.12 12.65 -4.38
N THR A 106 -13.80 12.39 -4.45
CA THR A 106 -12.81 13.46 -4.60
C THR A 106 -12.91 14.12 -5.97
N ALA A 107 -13.07 13.34 -7.05
CA ALA A 107 -13.28 13.88 -8.39
C ALA A 107 -14.55 14.75 -8.46
N TYR A 108 -15.64 14.27 -7.86
CA TYR A 108 -16.90 15.02 -7.79
C TYR A 108 -16.76 16.32 -6.99
N LYS A 109 -16.06 16.31 -5.87
CA LYS A 109 -15.79 17.55 -5.10
C LYS A 109 -15.00 18.55 -5.90
N ILE A 110 -13.95 18.12 -6.61
CA ILE A 110 -13.17 19.00 -7.48
C ILE A 110 -14.06 19.61 -8.54
N GLU A 111 -14.90 18.82 -9.20
CA GLU A 111 -15.81 19.30 -10.25
C GLU A 111 -16.79 20.34 -9.71
N ASN A 112 -17.41 20.09 -8.57
CA ASN A 112 -18.35 21.02 -7.95
C ASN A 112 -17.73 22.37 -7.56
N GLU A 113 -16.46 22.38 -7.18
CA GLU A 113 -15.74 23.61 -6.82
C GLU A 113 -15.41 24.47 -8.04
N VAL A 114 -15.25 23.87 -9.20
CA VAL A 114 -14.73 24.55 -10.38
C VAL A 114 -15.77 24.84 -11.47
N HIS A 115 -16.92 24.15 -11.47
CA HIS A 115 -17.88 24.22 -12.58
C HIS A 115 -18.50 25.60 -12.82
N LYS A 116 -18.48 26.50 -11.82
CA LYS A 116 -18.98 27.87 -11.91
C LYS A 116 -17.92 28.93 -12.22
N LEU A 117 -16.68 28.49 -12.31
CA LEU A 117 -15.54 29.39 -12.58
C LEU A 117 -15.34 29.59 -14.09
N SER A 118 -14.61 30.64 -14.44
CA SER A 118 -14.10 30.80 -15.81
C SER A 118 -13.20 29.61 -16.17
N GLU A 119 -12.97 29.35 -17.45
CA GLU A 119 -12.11 28.25 -17.90
C GLU A 119 -10.70 28.36 -17.31
N SER A 120 -10.10 29.55 -17.33
CA SER A 120 -8.78 29.80 -16.78
C SER A 120 -8.70 29.58 -15.26
N ASP A 121 -9.68 30.10 -14.52
CA ASP A 121 -9.70 29.98 -13.06
C ASP A 121 -10.03 28.54 -12.63
N SER A 122 -10.90 27.86 -13.37
CA SER A 122 -11.21 26.45 -13.20
C SER A 122 -9.97 25.59 -13.33
N LEU A 123 -9.13 25.83 -14.35
CA LEU A 123 -7.91 25.08 -14.56
C LEU A 123 -6.89 25.27 -13.42
N ILE A 124 -6.74 26.52 -12.96
CA ILE A 124 -5.84 26.86 -11.85
C ILE A 124 -6.32 26.17 -10.56
N LYS A 125 -7.61 26.31 -10.24
CA LYS A 125 -8.19 25.73 -9.04
C LYS A 125 -8.15 24.21 -9.04
N ARG A 126 -8.43 23.58 -10.18
CA ARG A 126 -8.35 22.13 -10.37
C ARG A 126 -6.94 21.59 -10.11
N LYS A 127 -5.92 22.25 -10.65
CA LYS A 127 -4.50 21.91 -10.40
C LYS A 127 -4.12 22.04 -8.93
N GLU A 128 -4.57 23.10 -8.26
CA GLU A 128 -4.34 23.30 -6.82
C GLU A 128 -4.96 22.13 -6.01
N MET A 129 -6.21 21.79 -6.27
CA MET A 129 -6.92 20.73 -5.56
C MET A 129 -6.29 19.36 -5.78
N ILE A 130 -5.88 19.03 -7.01
CA ILE A 130 -5.17 17.78 -7.32
C ILE A 130 -3.84 17.71 -6.57
N ARG A 131 -3.05 18.79 -6.54
CA ARG A 131 -1.80 18.83 -5.77
C ARG A 131 -2.03 18.62 -4.27
N ASN A 132 -3.15 19.11 -3.74
CA ASN A 132 -3.51 18.87 -2.34
C ASN A 132 -3.87 17.39 -2.10
N VAL A 133 -4.56 16.74 -3.04
CA VAL A 133 -4.82 15.28 -3.00
C VAL A 133 -3.50 14.51 -3.00
N ASP A 134 -2.58 14.83 -3.91
CA ASP A 134 -1.27 14.20 -3.99
C ASP A 134 -0.49 14.34 -2.68
N LYS A 135 -0.48 15.56 -2.12
CA LYS A 135 0.24 15.87 -0.87
C LYS A 135 -0.33 15.16 0.35
N ASN A 136 -1.64 14.99 0.41
CA ASN A 136 -2.30 14.34 1.53
C ASN A 136 -2.02 12.83 1.58
N GLY A 137 -1.72 12.20 0.44
CA GLY A 137 -1.32 10.80 0.36
C GLY A 137 -2.38 9.79 0.79
N ILE A 138 -3.65 10.19 0.88
CA ILE A 138 -4.76 9.31 1.28
C ILE A 138 -5.24 8.48 0.09
N ILE A 139 -5.30 9.08 -1.09
CA ILE A 139 -5.67 8.43 -2.34
C ILE A 139 -4.39 8.15 -3.11
N ALA A 140 -4.26 6.92 -3.59
CA ALA A 140 -3.15 6.57 -4.48
C ALA A 140 -3.29 7.32 -5.81
N THR A 141 -2.29 8.15 -6.12
CA THR A 141 -2.19 8.89 -7.37
C THR A 141 -0.85 8.60 -8.03
N PRO A 142 -0.68 8.83 -9.33
CA PRO A 142 0.62 8.66 -9.98
C PRO A 142 1.74 9.45 -9.29
N ALA A 143 1.43 10.60 -8.70
CA ALA A 143 2.41 11.44 -8.03
C ALA A 143 2.91 10.88 -6.70
N ASN A 144 2.12 10.06 -5.98
CA ASN A 144 2.51 9.50 -4.69
C ASN A 144 2.74 7.98 -4.70
N SER A 145 2.33 7.27 -5.75
CA SER A 145 2.49 5.81 -5.87
C SER A 145 3.65 5.37 -6.75
N PHE A 146 4.35 6.29 -7.43
CA PHE A 146 5.49 5.95 -8.30
C PHE A 146 6.63 5.22 -7.57
N ILE A 147 6.73 5.38 -6.24
CA ILE A 147 7.71 4.65 -5.41
C ILE A 147 7.51 3.14 -5.51
N ASN A 148 6.26 2.67 -5.56
CA ASN A 148 5.95 1.26 -5.70
C ASN A 148 6.44 0.72 -7.05
N GLU A 149 6.28 1.50 -8.11
CA GLU A 149 6.76 1.13 -9.45
C GLU A 149 8.30 1.03 -9.49
N LEU A 150 9.01 1.92 -8.81
CA LEU A 150 10.46 1.86 -8.69
C LEU A 150 10.93 0.58 -7.98
N VAL A 151 10.21 0.14 -6.95
CA VAL A 151 10.55 -1.11 -6.24
C VAL A 151 10.34 -2.32 -7.14
N VAL A 152 9.24 -2.37 -7.87
CA VAL A 152 8.94 -3.45 -8.83
C VAL A 152 9.98 -3.47 -9.94
N GLU A 153 10.31 -2.32 -10.51
CA GLU A 153 11.32 -2.22 -11.56
C GLU A 153 12.73 -2.57 -11.06
N ALA A 154 13.07 -2.20 -9.82
CA ALA A 154 14.33 -2.61 -9.20
C ALA A 154 14.42 -4.13 -9.05
N ALA A 155 13.35 -4.78 -8.63
CA ALA A 155 13.27 -6.23 -8.55
C ALA A 155 13.44 -6.88 -9.94
N ARG A 156 12.75 -6.35 -10.95
CA ARG A 156 12.87 -6.82 -12.34
C ARG A 156 14.29 -6.71 -12.87
N ILE A 157 14.94 -5.56 -12.68
CA ILE A 157 16.33 -5.34 -13.12
C ILE A 157 17.28 -6.29 -12.40
N SER A 158 17.12 -6.49 -11.10
CA SER A 158 17.94 -7.45 -10.34
C SER A 158 17.79 -8.87 -10.89
N ILE A 159 16.56 -9.32 -11.14
CA ILE A 159 16.30 -10.66 -11.69
C ILE A 159 16.94 -10.83 -13.07
N LEU A 160 16.82 -9.85 -13.97
CA LEU A 160 17.39 -9.88 -15.31
C LEU A 160 18.91 -9.81 -15.33
N ASN A 161 19.55 -9.46 -14.22
CA ASN A 161 21.00 -9.41 -14.02
C ASN A 161 21.47 -10.41 -12.96
N ASP A 162 20.91 -11.62 -12.98
CA ASP A 162 21.32 -12.75 -12.14
C ASP A 162 21.36 -12.44 -10.63
N GLY A 163 20.42 -11.62 -10.17
CA GLY A 163 20.30 -11.24 -8.76
C GLY A 163 21.28 -10.14 -8.33
N ASP A 164 21.81 -9.36 -9.24
CA ASP A 164 22.67 -8.24 -8.90
C ASP A 164 21.95 -7.22 -8.01
N THR A 165 22.73 -6.65 -7.08
CA THR A 165 22.21 -5.61 -6.19
C THR A 165 21.92 -4.34 -6.97
N VAL A 166 20.73 -3.83 -6.83
CA VAL A 166 20.31 -2.55 -7.39
C VAL A 166 19.98 -1.55 -6.27
N THR A 167 20.12 -0.28 -6.57
CA THR A 167 19.79 0.82 -5.66
C THR A 167 18.73 1.68 -6.30
N ILE A 168 17.71 2.05 -5.53
CA ILE A 168 16.76 3.08 -5.92
C ILE A 168 17.29 4.40 -5.38
N GLU A 169 17.62 5.33 -6.26
CA GLU A 169 18.03 6.68 -5.89
C GLU A 169 16.81 7.60 -5.99
N TYR A 170 16.38 8.15 -4.85
CA TYR A 170 15.29 9.11 -4.77
C TYR A 170 15.82 10.53 -4.93
N GLY A 171 14.96 11.46 -5.30
CA GLY A 171 15.33 12.86 -5.47
C GLY A 171 14.49 13.52 -6.57
N LYS A 172 15.03 14.54 -7.23
CA LYS A 172 14.31 15.26 -8.30
C LYS A 172 14.04 14.41 -9.53
N SER A 173 14.84 13.37 -9.75
CA SER A 173 14.72 12.45 -10.87
C SER A 173 14.97 11.03 -10.36
N PRO A 174 13.99 10.39 -9.73
CA PRO A 174 14.15 9.05 -9.18
C PRO A 174 14.52 8.04 -10.27
N HIS A 175 15.49 7.18 -10.00
CA HIS A 175 15.97 6.18 -10.94
C HIS A 175 16.61 4.99 -10.24
N ILE A 176 16.85 3.93 -11.00
CA ILE A 176 17.43 2.68 -10.53
C ILE A 176 18.85 2.55 -11.07
N LYS A 177 19.76 2.13 -10.20
CA LYS A 177 21.17 1.94 -10.51
C LYS A 177 21.63 0.56 -10.11
N ILE A 178 22.24 -0.16 -11.05
CA ILE A 178 22.90 -1.44 -10.77
C ILE A 178 24.20 -1.14 -10.01
N ARG A 179 24.44 -1.86 -8.91
CA ARG A 179 25.72 -1.81 -8.22
C ARG A 179 26.69 -2.77 -8.91
N PRO A 180 27.89 -2.30 -9.31
CA PRO A 180 28.89 -3.24 -9.85
C PRO A 180 29.24 -4.30 -8.81
N LYS A 181 29.39 -5.54 -9.26
CA LYS A 181 29.99 -6.60 -8.42
C LYS A 181 31.39 -6.16 -8.01
N LYS A 182 31.68 -6.19 -6.72
CA LYS A 182 33.03 -5.96 -6.21
C LYS A 182 33.88 -7.18 -6.46
#